data_e601dbaebecefca2811448e8802e9820
#
_entry.id   e601dbaebecefca2811448e8802e9820
#
_cell.length_a   1.000
_cell.length_b   1.000
_cell.length_c   1.000
_cell.angle_alpha   90.00
_cell.angle_beta   90.00
_cell.angle_gamma   90.00
#
_symmetry.space_group_name_H-M   'P 1'
#
loop_
_entity.id
_entity.type
_entity.pdbx_description
1 polymer ?
#
loop_
_entity_poly.entity_id
_entity_poly.type
_entity_poly.pdbx_seq_one_letter_code
_entity_poly.pdbx_strand_id
1 'polypeptide(L)'
;MTDIQSSQIAQLPVIGEAAQQSYPTATLYIVATPIGNVTDISLRALQLLALADAVACEDTRNTGHLLTRFGLNKPLIAAHQHNEREVADKLIARLQQGERIALVSDAGTPGVSDPGARIVDAVRAAGIRVLPLPGASAAITALSASGLVNDQFYFVGFLPAKAKQRETALQALLTVPAILVFYEAPHRIVESVEALLAAFGPSRQIVFARELTKLFEEIHRCPLGEAAAWLRADAHREKGEFVVLVEGAVAAGDAADAEAERILQILLKECSVKQAATLAAQITGRKKNALYDRALVIKGDG
;
A
#
# COMPACT_ATOMS: atom_id res chain seq x y z
N MET A 1 -28.27 -23.95 7.40
CA MET A 1 -27.07 -23.37 8.06
C MET A 1 -26.20 -24.54 8.41
N THR A 2 -25.24 -24.83 7.58
CA THR A 2 -24.29 -25.93 7.78
C THR A 2 -23.33 -25.53 8.89
N ASP A 3 -23.32 -26.33 9.96
CA ASP A 3 -22.28 -26.30 10.99
C ASP A 3 -20.92 -26.52 10.34
N ILE A 4 -20.29 -25.43 9.93
CA ILE A 4 -18.92 -25.48 9.45
C ILE A 4 -18.06 -25.79 10.67
N GLN A 5 -17.64 -26.99 10.77
CA GLN A 5 -16.44 -27.59 11.33
C GLN A 5 -15.44 -26.53 11.92
N SER A 6 -15.92 -25.72 12.88
CA SER A 6 -15.09 -24.82 13.69
C SER A 6 -13.98 -25.58 14.45
N SER A 7 -14.07 -26.92 14.49
CA SER A 7 -13.11 -27.82 15.15
C SER A 7 -11.84 -28.09 14.33
N GLN A 8 -11.84 -27.97 13.00
CA GLN A 8 -10.69 -28.38 12.18
C GLN A 8 -9.53 -27.40 12.24
N ILE A 9 -9.80 -26.08 12.20
CA ILE A 9 -8.73 -25.06 12.27
C ILE A 9 -8.04 -25.12 13.64
N ALA A 10 -8.79 -25.29 14.73
CA ALA A 10 -8.23 -25.39 16.08
C ALA A 10 -7.34 -26.62 16.27
N GLN A 11 -7.48 -27.64 15.43
CA GLN A 11 -6.69 -28.87 15.46
C GLN A 11 -5.48 -28.88 14.52
N LEU A 12 -5.26 -27.80 13.74
CA LEU A 12 -4.10 -27.73 12.86
C LEU A 12 -2.80 -27.70 13.69
N PRO A 13 -1.84 -28.61 13.40
CA PRO A 13 -0.57 -28.66 14.12
C PRO A 13 0.19 -27.32 14.10
N VAL A 14 0.06 -26.54 13.02
CA VAL A 14 0.71 -25.24 12.84
C VAL A 14 0.37 -24.24 13.94
N ILE A 15 -0.80 -24.35 14.59
CA ILE A 15 -1.18 -23.48 15.71
C ILE A 15 -0.21 -23.67 16.88
N GLY A 16 0.17 -24.91 17.17
CA GLY A 16 1.17 -25.24 18.20
C GLY A 16 2.59 -24.80 17.81
N GLU A 17 2.91 -24.75 16.53
CA GLU A 17 4.24 -24.35 16.06
C GLU A 17 4.58 -22.88 16.41
N ALA A 18 3.59 -22.00 16.42
CA ALA A 18 3.80 -20.61 16.84
C ALA A 18 4.30 -20.52 18.29
N ALA A 19 3.80 -21.38 19.18
CA ALA A 19 4.22 -21.43 20.58
C ALA A 19 5.64 -22.00 20.78
N GLN A 20 6.12 -22.82 19.83
CA GLN A 20 7.44 -23.44 19.88
C GLN A 20 8.56 -22.56 19.32
N GLN A 21 8.21 -21.44 18.67
CA GLN A 21 9.20 -20.50 18.12
C GLN A 21 9.91 -19.72 19.24
N SER A 22 11.13 -19.27 18.93
CA SER A 22 11.89 -18.41 19.85
C SER A 22 11.40 -16.97 19.75
N TYR A 23 11.06 -16.40 20.89
CA TYR A 23 10.72 -14.98 21.07
C TYR A 23 11.69 -14.36 22.09
N PRO A 24 12.86 -13.86 21.66
CA PRO A 24 13.88 -13.32 22.55
C PRO A 24 13.35 -12.22 23.47
N THR A 25 13.87 -12.18 24.68
CA THR A 25 13.68 -11.07 25.64
C THR A 25 14.47 -9.84 25.21
N ALA A 26 14.33 -8.70 25.91
CA ALA A 26 15.00 -7.44 25.60
C ALA A 26 14.80 -7.04 24.11
N THR A 27 13.58 -7.20 23.61
CA THR A 27 13.29 -7.04 22.18
C THR A 27 11.99 -6.25 21.97
N LEU A 28 12.04 -5.24 21.10
CA LEU A 28 10.87 -4.56 20.57
C LEU A 28 10.35 -5.34 19.36
N TYR A 29 9.09 -5.72 19.41
CA TYR A 29 8.42 -6.43 18.32
C TYR A 29 7.44 -5.50 17.60
N ILE A 30 7.59 -5.37 16.29
CA ILE A 30 6.65 -4.62 15.46
C ILE A 30 5.57 -5.59 15.02
N VAL A 31 4.35 -5.36 15.45
CA VAL A 31 3.23 -6.31 15.27
C VAL A 31 2.13 -5.64 14.48
N ALA A 32 1.89 -6.14 13.27
CA ALA A 32 0.75 -5.71 12.48
C ALA A 32 -0.57 -6.19 13.08
N THR A 33 -1.56 -5.31 13.13
CA THR A 33 -2.93 -5.59 13.57
C THR A 33 -3.87 -5.70 12.36
N PRO A 34 -5.05 -6.32 12.52
CA PRO A 34 -6.03 -6.43 11.44
C PRO A 34 -6.47 -5.07 10.90
N ILE A 35 -6.74 -5.01 9.58
CA ILE A 35 -7.21 -3.81 8.89
C ILE A 35 -8.73 -3.74 8.73
N GLY A 36 -9.47 -4.66 9.33
CA GLY A 36 -10.93 -4.73 9.24
C GLY A 36 -11.48 -6.06 9.74
N ASN A 37 -10.81 -7.17 9.41
CA ASN A 37 -11.21 -8.51 9.85
C ASN A 37 -10.24 -9.03 10.93
N VAL A 38 -10.76 -9.25 12.12
CA VAL A 38 -9.96 -9.68 13.28
C VAL A 38 -9.22 -11.01 13.04
N THR A 39 -9.71 -11.85 12.13
CA THR A 39 -9.09 -13.15 11.82
C THR A 39 -7.86 -13.05 10.93
N ASP A 40 -7.55 -11.86 10.39
CA ASP A 40 -6.34 -11.62 9.59
C ASP A 40 -5.08 -11.42 10.46
N ILE A 41 -5.20 -11.51 11.77
CA ILE A 41 -4.03 -11.50 12.66
C ILE A 41 -3.22 -12.78 12.48
N SER A 42 -1.90 -12.66 12.40
CA SER A 42 -1.06 -13.86 12.26
C SER A 42 -0.96 -14.62 13.58
N LEU A 43 -0.81 -15.96 13.49
CA LEU A 43 -0.59 -16.83 14.67
C LEU A 43 0.63 -16.39 15.48
N ARG A 44 1.69 -15.94 14.82
CA ARG A 44 2.89 -15.42 15.49
C ARG A 44 2.63 -14.13 16.24
N ALA A 45 1.79 -13.25 15.69
CA ALA A 45 1.38 -12.01 16.34
C ALA A 45 0.58 -12.32 17.62
N LEU A 46 -0.38 -13.25 17.57
CA LEU A 46 -1.15 -13.69 18.73
C LEU A 46 -0.25 -14.28 19.82
N GLN A 47 0.65 -15.19 19.44
CA GLN A 47 1.59 -15.80 20.38
C GLN A 47 2.49 -14.76 21.04
N LEU A 48 3.02 -13.80 20.25
CA LEU A 48 3.84 -12.74 20.82
C LEU A 48 3.03 -11.83 21.74
N LEU A 49 1.83 -11.40 21.36
CA LEU A 49 0.97 -10.59 22.21
C LEU A 49 0.64 -11.30 23.54
N ALA A 50 0.50 -12.62 23.51
CA ALA A 50 0.35 -13.42 24.73
C ALA A 50 1.61 -13.44 25.59
N LEU A 51 2.81 -13.40 25.01
CA LEU A 51 4.11 -13.42 25.71
C LEU A 51 4.62 -12.04 26.09
N ALA A 52 4.15 -10.97 25.45
CA ALA A 52 4.62 -9.61 25.68
C ALA A 52 4.35 -9.16 27.13
N ASP A 53 5.33 -8.45 27.70
CA ASP A 53 5.24 -7.87 29.04
C ASP A 53 4.43 -6.56 29.01
N ALA A 54 4.40 -5.87 27.84
CA ALA A 54 3.55 -4.71 27.59
C ALA A 54 3.31 -4.54 26.07
N VAL A 55 2.27 -3.77 25.74
CA VAL A 55 1.94 -3.39 24.35
C VAL A 55 1.94 -1.86 24.25
N ALA A 56 2.83 -1.31 23.45
CA ALA A 56 2.82 0.09 23.04
C ALA A 56 1.88 0.24 21.84
N CYS A 57 0.94 1.18 21.89
CA CYS A 57 -0.15 1.32 20.91
C CYS A 57 -0.60 2.78 20.78
N GLU A 58 -1.18 3.11 19.63
CA GLU A 58 -1.67 4.46 19.33
C GLU A 58 -2.88 4.81 20.22
N ASP A 59 -3.96 4.03 20.15
CA ASP A 59 -5.13 4.15 21.03
C ASP A 59 -5.26 2.90 21.92
N THR A 60 -5.11 3.12 23.23
CA THR A 60 -5.20 2.06 24.24
C THR A 60 -6.59 1.42 24.32
N ARG A 61 -7.65 2.13 23.91
CA ARG A 61 -9.01 1.60 23.90
C ARG A 61 -9.18 0.60 22.75
N ASN A 62 -8.75 0.97 21.54
CA ASN A 62 -8.82 0.12 20.35
C ASN A 62 -8.00 -1.15 20.55
N THR A 63 -6.76 -1.00 21.01
CA THR A 63 -5.88 -2.15 21.30
C THR A 63 -6.44 -3.00 22.45
N GLY A 64 -6.99 -2.39 23.51
CA GLY A 64 -7.62 -3.12 24.60
C GLY A 64 -8.79 -3.97 24.12
N HIS A 65 -9.65 -3.43 23.27
CA HIS A 65 -10.74 -4.20 22.64
C HIS A 65 -10.23 -5.35 21.78
N LEU A 66 -9.20 -5.12 20.96
CA LEU A 66 -8.59 -6.16 20.13
C LEU A 66 -8.04 -7.29 21.00
N LEU A 67 -7.24 -6.99 22.02
CA LEU A 67 -6.68 -7.99 22.94
C LEU A 67 -7.78 -8.78 23.67
N THR A 68 -8.81 -8.11 24.15
CA THR A 68 -9.94 -8.76 24.83
C THR A 68 -10.65 -9.78 23.93
N ARG A 69 -10.78 -9.52 22.62
CA ARG A 69 -11.37 -10.47 21.67
C ARG A 69 -10.56 -11.79 21.57
N PHE A 70 -9.27 -11.74 21.88
CA PHE A 70 -8.40 -12.91 21.92
C PHE A 70 -8.18 -13.46 23.36
N GLY A 71 -8.94 -12.96 24.33
CA GLY A 71 -8.79 -13.37 25.74
C GLY A 71 -7.48 -12.91 26.38
N LEU A 72 -6.82 -11.89 25.81
CA LEU A 72 -5.56 -11.35 26.33
C LEU A 72 -5.80 -10.08 27.15
N ASN A 73 -5.06 -9.96 28.26
CA ASN A 73 -5.03 -8.75 29.09
C ASN A 73 -3.56 -8.38 29.31
N LYS A 74 -3.13 -7.20 28.78
CA LYS A 74 -1.76 -6.73 28.83
C LYS A 74 -1.68 -5.28 29.27
N PRO A 75 -0.59 -4.88 29.98
CA PRO A 75 -0.30 -3.46 30.21
C PRO A 75 -0.17 -2.72 28.89
N LEU A 76 -0.92 -1.62 28.71
CA LEU A 76 -0.91 -0.80 27.52
C LEU A 76 -0.13 0.49 27.77
N ILE A 77 0.66 0.91 26.78
CA ILE A 77 1.47 2.15 26.81
C ILE A 77 1.02 2.98 25.59
N ALA A 78 0.43 4.15 25.84
CA ALA A 78 0.00 5.04 24.77
C ALA A 78 1.22 5.63 24.03
N ALA A 79 1.30 5.39 22.72
CA ALA A 79 2.39 5.80 21.85
C ALA A 79 1.81 6.45 20.59
N HIS A 80 1.59 7.76 20.61
CA HIS A 80 1.03 8.56 19.51
C HIS A 80 2.04 9.59 19.00
N GLN A 81 1.78 10.22 17.86
CA GLN A 81 2.69 11.13 17.16
C GLN A 81 3.32 12.23 18.06
N HIS A 82 2.60 12.68 19.09
CA HIS A 82 3.04 13.77 19.95
C HIS A 82 3.94 13.36 21.12
N ASN A 83 4.01 12.06 21.46
CA ASN A 83 4.79 11.57 22.60
C ASN A 83 5.83 10.50 22.25
N GLU A 84 6.09 10.21 20.98
CA GLU A 84 6.98 9.14 20.53
C GLU A 84 8.35 9.17 21.21
N ARG A 85 8.92 10.37 21.42
CA ARG A 85 10.24 10.53 22.03
C ARG A 85 10.23 10.13 23.50
N GLU A 86 9.27 10.65 24.29
CA GLU A 86 9.12 10.31 25.72
C GLU A 86 8.82 8.82 25.92
N VAL A 87 7.97 8.27 25.04
CA VAL A 87 7.64 6.85 25.08
C VAL A 87 8.85 6.00 24.71
N ALA A 88 9.64 6.40 23.71
CA ALA A 88 10.85 5.65 23.33
C ALA A 88 11.80 5.48 24.53
N ASP A 89 12.06 6.53 25.32
CA ASP A 89 12.91 6.45 26.49
C ASP A 89 12.36 5.45 27.53
N LYS A 90 11.04 5.47 27.77
CA LYS A 90 10.38 4.52 28.68
C LYS A 90 10.48 3.08 28.18
N LEU A 91 10.29 2.87 26.87
CA LEU A 91 10.40 1.54 26.26
C LEU A 91 11.84 1.03 26.33
N ILE A 92 12.83 1.86 26.04
CA ILE A 92 14.26 1.53 26.12
C ILE A 92 14.61 1.04 27.53
N ALA A 93 14.20 1.78 28.57
CA ALA A 93 14.47 1.39 29.96
C ALA A 93 13.89 0.01 30.32
N ARG A 94 12.67 -0.29 29.86
CA ARG A 94 12.01 -1.58 30.11
C ARG A 94 12.65 -2.72 29.30
N LEU A 95 12.98 -2.46 28.03
CA LEU A 95 13.67 -3.42 27.18
C LEU A 95 15.06 -3.80 27.73
N GLN A 96 15.79 -2.84 28.29
CA GLN A 96 17.07 -3.08 28.98
C GLN A 96 16.93 -3.94 30.24
N GLN A 97 15.74 -3.97 30.84
CA GLN A 97 15.42 -4.87 31.95
C GLN A 97 15.01 -6.29 31.49
N GLY A 98 15.08 -6.56 30.20
CA GLY A 98 14.79 -7.88 29.64
C GLY A 98 13.35 -8.07 29.16
N GLU A 99 12.49 -7.05 29.20
CA GLU A 99 11.10 -7.17 28.77
C GLU A 99 10.97 -7.41 27.25
N ARG A 100 9.87 -8.03 26.85
CA ARG A 100 9.36 -8.11 25.49
C ARG A 100 8.27 -7.07 25.34
N ILE A 101 8.43 -6.14 24.44
CA ILE A 101 7.41 -5.12 24.19
C ILE A 101 6.91 -5.25 22.74
N ALA A 102 5.60 -5.34 22.58
CA ALA A 102 4.96 -5.25 21.25
C ALA A 102 4.65 -3.77 20.96
N LEU A 103 4.99 -3.31 19.76
CA LEU A 103 4.50 -2.06 19.19
C LEU A 103 3.44 -2.39 18.15
N VAL A 104 2.23 -1.85 18.32
CA VAL A 104 1.09 -2.03 17.41
C VAL A 104 0.55 -0.66 16.97
N SER A 105 -0.09 -0.61 15.80
CA SER A 105 -0.96 0.49 15.36
C SER A 105 -2.42 0.12 15.55
N ASP A 106 -3.32 1.07 15.37
CA ASP A 106 -4.77 0.81 15.44
C ASP A 106 -5.22 -0.16 14.34
N ALA A 107 -4.60 -0.08 13.15
CA ALA A 107 -4.84 -0.99 12.04
C ALA A 107 -3.60 -1.13 11.14
N GLY A 108 -3.26 -2.34 10.74
CA GLY A 108 -2.14 -2.62 9.83
C GLY A 108 -0.77 -2.63 10.50
N THR A 109 0.25 -2.27 9.74
CA THR A 109 1.67 -2.34 10.15
C THR A 109 2.15 -1.03 10.75
N PRO A 110 2.62 -1.00 12.01
CA PRO A 110 3.12 0.20 12.66
C PRO A 110 4.26 0.88 11.88
N GLY A 111 4.31 2.21 11.92
CA GLY A 111 5.32 3.02 11.23
C GLY A 111 5.05 3.23 9.74
N VAL A 112 3.93 2.72 9.20
CA VAL A 112 3.49 2.94 7.81
C VAL A 112 2.25 3.81 7.81
N SER A 113 2.42 5.13 7.65
CA SER A 113 1.40 6.17 7.87
C SER A 113 0.88 6.29 9.31
N ASP A 114 1.46 5.55 10.22
CA ASP A 114 1.12 5.49 11.64
C ASP A 114 2.34 5.88 12.50
N PRO A 115 2.14 6.20 13.79
CA PRO A 115 3.23 6.37 14.75
C PRO A 115 4.09 5.11 14.87
N GLY A 116 5.35 5.29 15.28
CA GLY A 116 6.23 4.17 15.61
C GLY A 116 7.61 4.23 14.98
N ALA A 117 7.78 4.88 13.82
CA ALA A 117 9.07 4.95 13.14
C ALA A 117 10.16 5.59 14.01
N ARG A 118 9.84 6.67 14.75
CA ARG A 118 10.78 7.34 15.66
C ARG A 118 11.09 6.51 16.89
N ILE A 119 10.12 5.74 17.39
CA ILE A 119 10.33 4.79 18.49
C ILE A 119 11.31 3.70 18.05
N VAL A 120 11.08 3.11 16.86
CA VAL A 120 11.96 2.10 16.28
C VAL A 120 13.38 2.63 16.10
N ASP A 121 13.53 3.85 15.57
CA ASP A 121 14.84 4.50 15.39
C ASP A 121 15.57 4.66 16.72
N ALA A 122 14.92 5.21 17.74
CA ALA A 122 15.50 5.42 19.08
C ALA A 122 15.90 4.09 19.75
N VAL A 123 15.04 3.07 19.69
CA VAL A 123 15.31 1.74 20.26
C VAL A 123 16.50 1.08 19.57
N ARG A 124 16.60 1.19 18.22
CA ARG A 124 17.77 0.70 17.47
C ARG A 124 19.04 1.47 17.79
N ALA A 125 18.96 2.79 17.93
CA ALA A 125 20.10 3.63 18.32
C ALA A 125 20.63 3.27 19.73
N ALA A 126 19.76 2.78 20.62
CA ALA A 126 20.14 2.25 21.94
C ALA A 126 20.75 0.83 21.88
N GLY A 127 20.98 0.26 20.69
CA GLY A 127 21.55 -1.08 20.52
C GLY A 127 20.59 -2.22 20.83
N ILE A 128 19.30 -1.95 20.98
CA ILE A 128 18.28 -2.94 21.33
C ILE A 128 17.72 -3.60 20.07
N ARG A 129 17.44 -4.89 20.17
CA ARG A 129 16.86 -5.66 19.07
C ARG A 129 15.46 -5.21 18.73
N VAL A 130 15.18 -5.05 17.42
CA VAL A 130 13.86 -4.82 16.87
C VAL A 130 13.53 -5.94 15.89
N LEU A 131 12.42 -6.63 16.08
CA LEU A 131 11.96 -7.73 15.23
C LEU A 131 10.57 -7.44 14.66
N PRO A 132 10.41 -7.39 13.33
CA PRO A 132 9.11 -7.27 12.69
C PRO A 132 8.43 -8.64 12.59
N LEU A 133 7.13 -8.68 12.81
CA LEU A 133 6.28 -9.82 12.48
C LEU A 133 5.47 -9.49 11.22
N PRO A 134 5.53 -10.33 10.18
CA PRO A 134 4.70 -10.15 8.99
C PRO A 134 3.21 -10.15 9.35
N GLY A 135 2.46 -9.27 8.72
CA GLY A 135 1.02 -9.18 8.95
C GLY A 135 0.31 -8.24 7.98
N ALA A 136 -0.90 -7.83 8.34
CA ALA A 136 -1.79 -7.07 7.48
C ALA A 136 -1.22 -5.68 7.11
N SER A 137 -1.43 -5.31 5.85
CA SER A 137 -1.12 -3.99 5.30
C SER A 137 -2.14 -3.64 4.23
N ALA A 138 -2.91 -2.59 4.43
CA ALA A 138 -3.93 -2.18 3.47
C ALA A 138 -3.34 -1.85 2.09
N ALA A 139 -2.17 -1.21 2.04
CA ALA A 139 -1.48 -0.86 0.80
C ALA A 139 -1.10 -2.10 -0.02
N ILE A 140 -0.50 -3.11 0.63
CA ILE A 140 -0.07 -4.35 -0.06
C ILE A 140 -1.28 -5.20 -0.43
N THR A 141 -2.30 -5.28 0.43
CA THR A 141 -3.55 -5.99 0.15
C THR A 141 -4.25 -5.39 -1.08
N ALA A 142 -4.40 -4.06 -1.12
CA ALA A 142 -4.98 -3.37 -2.28
C ALA A 142 -4.17 -3.60 -3.56
N LEU A 143 -2.84 -3.48 -3.47
CA LEU A 143 -1.94 -3.66 -4.61
C LEU A 143 -2.08 -5.05 -5.22
N SER A 144 -2.13 -6.09 -4.39
CA SER A 144 -2.22 -7.49 -4.84
C SER A 144 -3.50 -7.80 -5.64
N ALA A 145 -4.58 -7.03 -5.40
CA ALA A 145 -5.88 -7.22 -6.05
C ALA A 145 -6.22 -6.13 -7.09
N SER A 146 -5.33 -5.15 -7.31
CA SER A 146 -5.58 -4.00 -8.18
C SER A 146 -5.64 -4.34 -9.67
N GLY A 147 -4.92 -5.37 -10.10
CA GLY A 147 -4.75 -5.69 -11.52
C GLY A 147 -3.96 -4.65 -12.31
N LEU A 148 -3.31 -3.68 -11.64
CA LEU A 148 -2.34 -2.80 -12.28
C LEU A 148 -1.02 -3.56 -12.47
N VAL A 149 -0.48 -3.51 -13.69
CA VAL A 149 0.74 -4.25 -14.05
C VAL A 149 1.93 -3.30 -14.00
N ASN A 150 2.76 -3.44 -12.96
CA ASN A 150 4.02 -2.73 -12.82
C ASN A 150 4.86 -3.43 -11.75
N ASP A 151 6.17 -3.53 -11.96
CA ASP A 151 7.11 -4.14 -11.00
C ASP A 151 7.43 -3.21 -9.82
N GLN A 152 7.03 -1.93 -9.89
CA GLN A 152 7.31 -0.94 -8.89
C GLN A 152 6.04 -0.26 -8.39
N PHE A 153 6.02 0.04 -7.11
CA PHE A 153 5.00 0.91 -6.53
C PHE A 153 5.65 1.96 -5.62
N TYR A 154 5.00 3.10 -5.50
CA TYR A 154 5.42 4.20 -4.63
C TYR A 154 4.30 4.48 -3.63
N PHE A 155 4.56 4.19 -2.36
CA PHE A 155 3.61 4.49 -1.29
C PHE A 155 3.71 5.96 -0.90
N VAL A 156 2.64 6.70 -1.15
CA VAL A 156 2.52 8.14 -0.88
C VAL A 156 1.90 8.40 0.50
N GLY A 157 0.98 7.53 0.94
CA GLY A 157 0.17 7.74 2.14
C GLY A 157 -0.96 8.75 1.89
N PHE A 158 -1.31 9.55 2.89
CA PHE A 158 -2.37 10.55 2.78
C PHE A 158 -1.91 11.81 2.04
N LEU A 159 -2.73 12.26 1.10
CA LEU A 159 -2.52 13.55 0.44
C LEU A 159 -2.75 14.72 1.42
N PRO A 160 -2.03 15.85 1.25
CA PRO A 160 -2.26 17.04 2.06
C PRO A 160 -3.71 17.53 2.00
N ALA A 161 -4.27 17.92 3.15
CA ALA A 161 -5.65 18.44 3.23
C ALA A 161 -5.82 19.78 2.49
N LYS A 162 -4.80 20.65 2.52
CA LYS A 162 -4.85 21.95 1.86
C LYS A 162 -4.66 21.78 0.35
N ALA A 163 -5.59 22.32 -0.46
CA ALA A 163 -5.62 22.18 -1.92
C ALA A 163 -4.28 22.52 -2.60
N LYS A 164 -3.66 23.65 -2.29
CA LYS A 164 -2.37 24.05 -2.88
C LYS A 164 -1.22 23.10 -2.53
N GLN A 165 -1.19 22.58 -1.30
CA GLN A 165 -0.17 21.61 -0.89
C GLN A 165 -0.40 20.26 -1.58
N ARG A 166 -1.66 19.84 -1.73
CA ARG A 166 -2.05 18.62 -2.46
C ARG A 166 -1.65 18.74 -3.94
N GLU A 167 -1.94 19.86 -4.59
CA GLU A 167 -1.51 20.11 -5.96
C GLU A 167 0.02 20.01 -6.10
N THR A 168 0.77 20.68 -5.23
CA THR A 168 2.25 20.60 -5.24
C THR A 168 2.75 19.17 -5.05
N ALA A 169 2.15 18.41 -4.14
CA ALA A 169 2.50 17.00 -3.92
C ALA A 169 2.21 16.14 -5.16
N LEU A 170 1.06 16.34 -5.82
CA LEU A 170 0.70 15.63 -7.04
C LEU A 170 1.60 15.98 -8.22
N GLN A 171 1.99 17.25 -8.37
CA GLN A 171 2.94 17.68 -9.41
C GLN A 171 4.29 16.96 -9.30
N ALA A 172 4.78 16.71 -8.09
CA ALA A 172 6.02 15.95 -7.88
C ALA A 172 5.91 14.46 -8.29
N LEU A 173 4.70 13.94 -8.46
CA LEU A 173 4.43 12.55 -8.80
C LEU A 173 4.11 12.33 -10.29
N LEU A 174 4.02 13.39 -11.10
CA LEU A 174 3.59 13.33 -12.50
C LEU A 174 4.40 12.34 -13.35
N THR A 175 5.70 12.29 -13.12
CA THR A 175 6.65 11.51 -13.92
C THR A 175 7.07 10.21 -13.26
N VAL A 176 6.51 9.86 -12.10
CA VAL A 176 6.84 8.63 -11.39
C VAL A 176 6.28 7.42 -12.17
N PRO A 177 7.12 6.50 -12.66
CA PRO A 177 6.68 5.39 -13.50
C PRO A 177 6.18 4.18 -12.68
N ALA A 178 6.05 4.31 -11.36
CA ALA A 178 5.58 3.29 -10.44
C ALA A 178 4.09 3.46 -10.14
N ILE A 179 3.40 2.40 -9.74
CA ILE A 179 2.02 2.50 -9.20
C ILE A 179 2.05 3.40 -7.96
N LEU A 180 1.25 4.46 -7.97
CA LEU A 180 1.12 5.36 -6.83
C LEU A 180 0.03 4.82 -5.88
N VAL A 181 0.37 4.67 -4.60
CA VAL A 181 -0.55 4.13 -3.58
C VAL A 181 -0.83 5.20 -2.52
N PHE A 182 -2.11 5.56 -2.39
CA PHE A 182 -2.58 6.57 -1.46
C PHE A 182 -3.54 5.94 -0.43
N TYR A 183 -3.53 6.47 0.78
CA TYR A 183 -4.63 6.33 1.72
C TYR A 183 -5.54 7.53 1.64
N GLU A 184 -6.85 7.34 1.74
CA GLU A 184 -7.78 8.46 1.72
C GLU A 184 -8.98 8.24 2.64
N ALA A 185 -9.40 9.33 3.27
CA ALA A 185 -10.55 9.35 4.15
C ALA A 185 -11.85 9.58 3.36
N PRO A 186 -12.98 8.99 3.80
CA PRO A 186 -14.24 9.05 3.06
C PRO A 186 -14.71 10.46 2.75
N HIS A 187 -14.56 11.39 3.69
CA HIS A 187 -15.00 12.78 3.53
C HIS A 187 -14.14 13.61 2.55
N ARG A 188 -13.04 13.03 2.04
CA ARG A 188 -12.10 13.69 1.12
C ARG A 188 -11.98 12.98 -0.23
N ILE A 189 -12.54 11.78 -0.35
CA ILE A 189 -12.30 10.90 -1.51
C ILE A 189 -12.62 11.58 -2.85
N VAL A 190 -13.77 12.25 -2.94
CA VAL A 190 -14.21 12.91 -4.18
C VAL A 190 -13.26 14.07 -4.54
N GLU A 191 -12.95 14.93 -3.55
CA GLU A 191 -12.02 16.07 -3.76
C GLU A 191 -10.62 15.59 -4.15
N SER A 192 -10.14 14.51 -3.56
CA SER A 192 -8.84 13.91 -3.87
C SER A 192 -8.83 13.33 -5.28
N VAL A 193 -9.89 12.65 -5.72
CA VAL A 193 -10.03 12.11 -7.08
C VAL A 193 -10.08 13.22 -8.12
N GLU A 194 -10.77 14.33 -7.86
CA GLU A 194 -10.78 15.49 -8.75
C GLU A 194 -9.39 16.12 -8.88
N ALA A 195 -8.63 16.21 -7.79
CA ALA A 195 -7.26 16.67 -7.81
C ALA A 195 -6.31 15.71 -8.57
N LEU A 196 -6.49 14.40 -8.41
CA LEU A 196 -5.76 13.38 -9.18
C LEU A 196 -6.06 13.52 -10.68
N LEU A 197 -7.35 13.67 -11.06
CA LEU A 197 -7.77 13.86 -12.43
C LEU A 197 -7.14 15.12 -13.06
N ALA A 198 -7.17 16.23 -12.33
CA ALA A 198 -6.58 17.49 -12.79
C ALA A 198 -5.06 17.38 -12.98
N ALA A 199 -4.37 16.63 -12.13
CA ALA A 199 -2.93 16.44 -12.21
C ALA A 199 -2.52 15.41 -13.27
N PHE A 200 -3.14 14.24 -13.30
CA PHE A 200 -2.66 13.08 -14.08
C PHE A 200 -3.39 12.87 -15.41
N GLY A 201 -4.49 13.58 -15.64
CA GLY A 201 -5.32 13.45 -16.84
C GLY A 201 -6.28 12.26 -16.79
N PRO A 202 -7.24 12.18 -17.74
CA PRO A 202 -8.38 11.28 -17.68
C PRO A 202 -8.06 9.82 -18.03
N SER A 203 -6.96 9.55 -18.72
CA SER A 203 -6.66 8.24 -19.28
C SER A 203 -5.97 7.27 -18.33
N ARG A 204 -5.26 7.77 -17.28
CA ARG A 204 -4.61 6.89 -16.30
C ARG A 204 -5.64 6.03 -15.58
N GLN A 205 -5.27 4.78 -15.32
CA GLN A 205 -6.12 3.89 -14.55
C GLN A 205 -6.05 4.24 -13.05
N ILE A 206 -7.21 4.24 -12.41
CA ILE A 206 -7.35 4.33 -10.95
C ILE A 206 -8.03 3.06 -10.43
N VAL A 207 -7.63 2.62 -9.25
CA VAL A 207 -8.28 1.53 -8.52
C VAL A 207 -8.67 2.04 -7.14
N PHE A 208 -9.92 1.84 -6.80
CA PHE A 208 -10.43 2.00 -5.45
C PHE A 208 -10.45 0.64 -4.77
N ALA A 209 -9.73 0.48 -3.67
CA ALA A 209 -9.87 -0.64 -2.76
C ALA A 209 -10.52 -0.10 -1.49
N ARG A 210 -11.82 -0.30 -1.36
CA ARG A 210 -12.67 0.26 -0.32
C ARG A 210 -13.05 -0.82 0.67
N GLU A 211 -13.05 -0.48 1.96
CA GLU A 211 -13.51 -1.37 3.06
C GLU A 211 -12.85 -2.76 3.01
N LEU A 212 -11.54 -2.82 2.69
CA LEU A 212 -10.78 -4.07 2.59
C LEU A 212 -10.97 -4.94 3.82
N THR A 213 -11.18 -6.24 3.59
CA THR A 213 -11.43 -7.29 4.59
C THR A 213 -12.74 -7.18 5.38
N LYS A 214 -13.57 -6.17 5.09
CA LYS A 214 -14.86 -5.92 5.76
C LYS A 214 -16.04 -6.41 4.91
N LEU A 215 -17.25 -6.35 5.48
CA LEU A 215 -18.48 -6.82 4.84
C LEU A 215 -18.77 -6.15 3.48
N PHE A 216 -18.40 -4.88 3.35
CA PHE A 216 -18.65 -4.09 2.14
C PHE A 216 -17.38 -3.83 1.34
N GLU A 217 -16.45 -4.83 1.36
CA GLU A 217 -15.25 -4.79 0.53
C GLU A 217 -15.62 -4.63 -0.94
N GLU A 218 -14.99 -3.67 -1.59
CA GLU A 218 -15.17 -3.41 -3.02
C GLU A 218 -13.85 -2.98 -3.65
N ILE A 219 -13.49 -3.63 -4.74
CA ILE A 219 -12.33 -3.25 -5.57
C ILE A 219 -12.86 -2.86 -6.94
N HIS A 220 -12.70 -1.59 -7.29
CA HIS A 220 -13.16 -1.05 -8.56
C HIS A 220 -12.04 -0.36 -9.32
N ARG A 221 -11.90 -0.71 -10.60
CA ARG A 221 -10.93 -0.13 -11.51
C ARG A 221 -11.64 0.58 -12.67
N CYS A 222 -11.22 1.81 -12.97
CA CYS A 222 -11.71 2.57 -14.11
C CYS A 222 -10.66 3.59 -14.59
N PRO A 223 -10.86 4.23 -15.76
CA PRO A 223 -10.13 5.43 -16.12
C PRO A 223 -10.39 6.56 -15.11
N LEU A 224 -9.38 7.37 -14.81
CA LEU A 224 -9.47 8.45 -13.83
C LEU A 224 -10.55 9.48 -14.21
N GLY A 225 -10.82 9.67 -15.51
CA GLY A 225 -11.91 10.52 -16.00
C GLY A 225 -13.32 10.06 -15.61
N GLU A 226 -13.51 8.79 -15.28
CA GLU A 226 -14.79 8.20 -14.88
C GLU A 226 -14.94 8.09 -13.35
N ALA A 227 -13.84 8.24 -12.62
CA ALA A 227 -13.75 7.91 -11.21
C ALA A 227 -14.71 8.72 -10.32
N ALA A 228 -14.78 10.04 -10.50
CA ALA A 228 -15.69 10.89 -9.72
C ALA A 228 -17.17 10.58 -10.01
N ALA A 229 -17.52 10.27 -11.25
CA ALA A 229 -18.87 9.88 -11.62
C ALA A 229 -19.26 8.54 -10.97
N TRP A 230 -18.35 7.58 -10.96
CA TRP A 230 -18.57 6.29 -10.30
C TRP A 230 -18.78 6.42 -8.79
N LEU A 231 -18.01 7.26 -8.10
CA LEU A 231 -18.19 7.54 -6.68
C LEU A 231 -19.58 8.14 -6.40
N ARG A 232 -19.97 9.16 -7.17
CA ARG A 232 -21.25 9.89 -6.98
C ARG A 232 -22.49 9.09 -7.39
N ALA A 233 -22.33 8.02 -8.17
CA ALA A 233 -23.44 7.18 -8.60
C ALA A 233 -24.12 6.42 -7.45
N ASP A 234 -23.43 6.23 -6.31
CA ASP A 234 -23.97 5.60 -5.11
C ASP A 234 -23.37 6.24 -3.86
N ALA A 235 -24.22 6.82 -3.00
CA ALA A 235 -23.80 7.45 -1.75
C ALA A 235 -23.03 6.51 -0.78
N HIS A 236 -23.15 5.20 -0.94
CA HIS A 236 -22.36 4.24 -0.17
C HIS A 236 -20.90 4.18 -0.62
N ARG A 237 -20.63 4.54 -1.88
CA ARG A 237 -19.26 4.55 -2.42
C ARG A 237 -18.38 5.68 -1.90
N GLU A 238 -18.99 6.71 -1.29
CA GLU A 238 -18.26 7.79 -0.63
C GLU A 238 -17.97 7.49 0.86
N LYS A 239 -18.35 6.29 1.36
CA LYS A 239 -18.18 5.90 2.76
C LYS A 239 -17.14 4.80 2.93
N GLY A 240 -16.58 4.71 4.13
CA GLY A 240 -15.60 3.70 4.48
C GLY A 240 -14.16 4.17 4.28
N GLU A 241 -13.22 3.27 4.44
CA GLU A 241 -11.79 3.53 4.31
C GLU A 241 -11.32 3.15 2.91
N PHE A 242 -10.40 3.93 2.35
CA PHE A 242 -9.92 3.75 0.99
C PHE A 242 -8.41 3.59 0.92
N VAL A 243 -8.00 2.61 0.11
CA VAL A 243 -6.72 2.64 -0.57
C VAL A 243 -6.97 2.98 -2.03
N VAL A 244 -6.36 4.04 -2.51
CA VAL A 244 -6.46 4.49 -3.90
C VAL A 244 -5.13 4.20 -4.59
N LEU A 245 -5.19 3.46 -5.70
CA LEU A 245 -4.02 3.20 -6.51
C LEU A 245 -4.18 3.88 -7.87
N VAL A 246 -3.13 4.53 -8.33
CA VAL A 246 -3.11 5.18 -9.65
C VAL A 246 -1.94 4.62 -10.44
N GLU A 247 -2.21 4.28 -11.69
CA GLU A 247 -1.20 3.82 -12.64
C GLU A 247 -0.05 4.82 -12.75
N GLY A 248 1.18 4.36 -12.82
CA GLY A 248 2.36 5.18 -12.96
C GLY A 248 2.39 5.95 -14.29
N ALA A 249 3.30 6.91 -14.38
CA ALA A 249 3.60 7.55 -15.65
C ALA A 249 4.11 6.50 -16.64
N VAL A 250 3.73 6.63 -17.90
CA VAL A 250 4.39 5.87 -18.97
C VAL A 250 5.86 6.27 -18.96
N ALA A 251 6.76 5.30 -18.85
CA ALA A 251 8.19 5.57 -18.85
C ALA A 251 8.55 6.39 -20.10
N ALA A 252 9.43 7.37 -19.95
CA ALA A 252 9.81 8.24 -21.07
C ALA A 252 10.32 7.43 -22.29
N GLY A 253 10.92 6.25 -22.02
CA GLY A 253 11.29 5.28 -23.03
C GLY A 253 10.10 4.70 -23.76
N ASP A 254 9.11 4.22 -23.03
CA ASP A 254 7.92 3.55 -23.57
C ASP A 254 6.99 4.56 -24.29
N ALA A 255 6.85 5.78 -23.74
CA ALA A 255 6.10 6.86 -24.40
C ALA A 255 6.74 7.26 -25.74
N ALA A 256 8.06 7.38 -25.77
CA ALA A 256 8.79 7.69 -26.98
C ALA A 256 8.79 6.51 -28.00
N ASP A 257 8.75 5.25 -27.50
CA ASP A 257 8.59 4.08 -28.36
C ASP A 257 7.19 3.95 -28.91
N ALA A 258 6.14 4.22 -28.11
CA ALA A 258 4.75 4.28 -28.58
C ALA A 258 4.54 5.40 -29.62
N GLU A 259 5.12 6.58 -29.41
CA GLU A 259 5.06 7.67 -30.38
C GLU A 259 5.83 7.33 -31.66
N ALA A 260 7.00 6.70 -31.53
CA ALA A 260 7.76 6.22 -32.70
C ALA A 260 6.99 5.17 -33.49
N GLU A 261 6.28 4.25 -32.82
CA GLU A 261 5.42 3.27 -33.45
C GLU A 261 4.22 3.92 -34.16
N ARG A 262 3.56 4.88 -33.52
CA ARG A 262 2.47 5.66 -34.11
C ARG A 262 2.91 6.37 -35.39
N ILE A 263 4.05 7.05 -35.36
CA ILE A 263 4.63 7.73 -36.50
C ILE A 263 4.95 6.71 -37.61
N LEU A 264 5.54 5.58 -37.24
CA LEU A 264 5.88 4.50 -38.17
C LEU A 264 4.65 3.94 -38.89
N GLN A 265 3.55 3.71 -38.15
CA GLN A 265 2.28 3.24 -38.72
C GLN A 265 1.67 4.23 -39.72
N ILE A 266 1.77 5.56 -39.44
CA ILE A 266 1.30 6.59 -40.37
C ILE A 266 2.15 6.56 -41.64
N LEU A 267 3.47 6.54 -41.53
CA LEU A 267 4.39 6.55 -42.65
C LEU A 267 4.29 5.29 -43.52
N LEU A 268 4.01 4.14 -42.93
CA LEU A 268 3.85 2.89 -43.64
C LEU A 268 2.63 2.84 -44.60
N LYS A 269 1.66 3.75 -44.45
CA LYS A 269 0.52 3.89 -45.37
C LYS A 269 0.93 4.53 -46.69
N GLU A 270 1.95 5.39 -46.67
CA GLU A 270 2.35 6.21 -47.82
C GLU A 270 3.77 5.91 -48.31
N CYS A 271 4.60 5.20 -47.52
CA CYS A 271 6.02 4.99 -47.80
C CYS A 271 6.37 3.49 -47.81
N SER A 272 7.48 3.16 -48.47
CA SER A 272 8.10 1.83 -48.33
C SER A 272 8.65 1.66 -46.92
N VAL A 273 8.76 0.39 -46.43
CA VAL A 273 9.33 0.04 -45.11
C VAL A 273 10.64 0.77 -44.83
N LYS A 274 11.56 0.78 -45.80
CA LYS A 274 12.87 1.42 -45.70
C LYS A 274 12.77 2.93 -45.55
N GLN A 275 11.86 3.57 -46.26
CA GLN A 275 11.63 5.02 -46.20
C GLN A 275 10.94 5.39 -44.89
N ALA A 276 9.89 4.67 -44.49
CA ALA A 276 9.17 4.86 -43.28
C ALA A 276 10.10 4.77 -42.03
N ALA A 277 10.93 3.72 -41.95
CA ALA A 277 11.91 3.56 -40.88
C ALA A 277 12.97 4.69 -40.86
N THR A 278 13.38 5.19 -42.05
CA THR A 278 14.34 6.28 -42.13
C THR A 278 13.75 7.61 -41.65
N LEU A 279 12.52 7.93 -42.11
CA LEU A 279 11.82 9.14 -41.70
C LEU A 279 11.44 9.11 -40.22
N ALA A 280 10.91 7.99 -39.74
CA ALA A 280 10.60 7.81 -38.34
C ALA A 280 11.84 7.97 -37.44
N ALA A 281 13.02 7.45 -37.85
CA ALA A 281 14.27 7.63 -37.12
C ALA A 281 14.70 9.11 -37.05
N GLN A 282 14.53 9.86 -38.14
CA GLN A 282 14.83 11.28 -38.19
C GLN A 282 13.89 12.11 -37.29
N ILE A 283 12.61 11.76 -37.28
CA ILE A 283 11.57 12.48 -36.51
C ILE A 283 11.71 12.19 -35.00
N THR A 284 11.96 10.92 -34.64
CA THR A 284 11.89 10.45 -33.24
C THR A 284 13.26 10.37 -32.54
N GLY A 285 14.35 10.44 -33.29
CA GLY A 285 15.72 10.23 -32.77
C GLY A 285 16.04 8.77 -32.41
N ARG A 286 15.13 7.81 -32.68
CA ARG A 286 15.33 6.38 -32.40
C ARG A 286 16.24 5.71 -33.44
N LYS A 287 16.83 4.59 -33.06
CA LYS A 287 17.70 3.83 -33.96
C LYS A 287 16.93 3.30 -35.16
N LYS A 288 17.38 3.62 -36.36
CA LYS A 288 16.76 3.23 -37.62
C LYS A 288 16.54 1.70 -37.75
N ASN A 289 17.52 0.89 -37.32
CA ASN A 289 17.44 -0.56 -37.43
C ASN A 289 16.27 -1.13 -36.58
N ALA A 290 16.11 -0.65 -35.33
CA ALA A 290 14.99 -1.06 -34.47
C ALA A 290 13.63 -0.69 -35.09
N LEU A 291 13.52 0.51 -35.66
CA LEU A 291 12.30 0.94 -36.37
C LEU A 291 12.06 0.17 -37.67
N TYR A 292 13.10 -0.28 -38.35
CA TYR A 292 12.98 -1.10 -39.55
C TYR A 292 12.44 -2.50 -39.21
N ASP A 293 13.01 -3.13 -38.17
CA ASP A 293 12.54 -4.44 -37.69
C ASP A 293 11.08 -4.38 -37.25
N ARG A 294 10.70 -3.31 -36.53
CA ARG A 294 9.32 -3.09 -36.11
C ARG A 294 8.38 -2.85 -37.29
N ALA A 295 8.85 -2.09 -38.30
CA ALA A 295 8.06 -1.85 -39.53
C ALA A 295 7.78 -3.12 -40.33
N LEU A 296 8.70 -4.10 -40.33
CA LEU A 296 8.49 -5.40 -40.94
C LEU A 296 7.41 -6.19 -40.24
N VAL A 297 7.40 -6.19 -38.89
CA VAL A 297 6.34 -6.83 -38.08
C VAL A 297 4.97 -6.21 -38.40
N ILE A 298 4.86 -4.87 -38.33
CA ILE A 298 3.58 -4.18 -38.61
C ILE A 298 3.05 -4.48 -40.01
N LYS A 299 3.93 -4.64 -41.02
CA LYS A 299 3.54 -4.90 -42.38
C LYS A 299 3.32 -6.39 -42.69
N GLY A 300 3.83 -7.29 -41.83
CA GLY A 300 3.64 -8.74 -41.94
C GLY A 300 2.37 -9.26 -41.29
N ASP A 301 1.79 -8.48 -40.35
CA ASP A 301 0.54 -8.81 -39.64
C ASP A 301 -0.73 -8.27 -40.36
N GLY A 302 -0.63 -7.72 -41.55
CA GLY A 302 -1.70 -7.11 -42.36
C GLY A 302 -2.11 -7.93 -43.61
#